data_11d3b389801c5ded1c7ee5aa1cfa15cc
#
_entry.id   11d3b389801c5ded1c7ee5aa1cfa15cc
#
_cell.length_a   1.000
_cell.length_b   1.000
_cell.length_c   1.000
_cell.angle_alpha   90.00
_cell.angle_beta   90.00
_cell.angle_gamma   90.00
#
_symmetry.space_group_name_H-M   'P 1'
#
loop_
_entity.id
_entity.type
_entity.pdbx_description
1 polymer ?
#
loop_
_entity_poly.entity_id
_entity_poly.type
_entity_poly.pdbx_seq_one_letter_code
_entity_poly.pdbx_strand_id
1 'polypeptide(L)'
;MDKFEMKEGARLESTGLALKDTRKKRFEMNRCHKKLRRLVGQAIEDFGMLEQNDKVMVCLSGGKDSYTLLDILMSFQRHAPIDFDLVAVNLDQKQPGFPEEVLPKYLQDQGVDFDIIEEDTFSIVKKLTPEGKTTCPICSRLRRGILYSHAQKIGA
;
A
#
# COMPACT_ATOMS: atom_id res chain seq x y z
N MET A 1 -28.40 47.66 -0.12
CA MET A 1 -27.82 46.36 -0.54
C MET A 1 -27.02 45.81 0.62
N ASP A 2 -27.52 44.80 1.21
CA ASP A 2 -27.20 44.36 2.56
C ASP A 2 -25.90 43.55 2.59
N LYS A 3 -25.01 43.85 3.54
CA LYS A 3 -23.74 43.13 3.75
C LYS A 3 -23.95 41.63 4.05
N PHE A 4 -25.18 41.22 4.30
CA PHE A 4 -25.56 39.84 4.58
C PHE A 4 -25.70 39.02 3.29
N GLU A 5 -26.26 39.56 2.22
CA GLU A 5 -26.37 38.87 0.92
C GLU A 5 -25.05 38.62 0.24
N MET A 6 -24.06 39.54 0.39
CA MET A 6 -22.71 39.34 -0.16
C MET A 6 -21.92 38.21 0.53
N LYS A 7 -22.15 37.94 1.82
CA LYS A 7 -21.51 36.87 2.54
C LYS A 7 -22.08 35.49 2.22
N GLU A 8 -23.37 35.41 1.92
CA GLU A 8 -24.06 34.18 1.58
C GLU A 8 -23.71 33.71 0.14
N GLY A 9 -23.65 34.64 -0.81
CA GLY A 9 -23.19 34.37 -2.18
C GLY A 9 -21.77 33.88 -2.25
N ALA A 10 -20.83 34.51 -1.54
CA ALA A 10 -19.43 34.08 -1.49
C ALA A 10 -19.25 32.71 -0.81
N ARG A 11 -20.09 32.34 0.15
CA ARG A 11 -20.06 31.03 0.82
C ARG A 11 -20.62 29.93 -0.07
N LEU A 12 -21.65 30.21 -0.86
CA LEU A 12 -22.19 29.25 -1.85
C LEU A 12 -21.24 29.01 -3.01
N GLU A 13 -20.56 30.06 -3.51
CA GLU A 13 -19.56 29.93 -4.57
C GLU A 13 -18.32 29.14 -4.11
N SER A 14 -17.82 29.38 -2.89
CA SER A 14 -16.69 28.62 -2.33
C SER A 14 -17.05 27.15 -2.13
N THR A 15 -18.28 26.83 -1.72
CA THR A 15 -18.77 25.46 -1.56
C THR A 15 -18.92 24.76 -2.92
N GLY A 16 -19.43 25.46 -3.91
CA GLY A 16 -19.55 24.95 -5.29
C GLY A 16 -18.20 24.67 -5.94
N LEU A 17 -17.19 25.50 -5.70
CA LEU A 17 -15.83 25.32 -6.20
C LEU A 17 -15.14 24.12 -5.54
N ALA A 18 -15.28 23.98 -4.22
CA ALA A 18 -14.76 22.84 -3.46
C ALA A 18 -15.39 21.51 -3.90
N LEU A 19 -16.70 21.48 -4.18
CA LEU A 19 -17.40 20.29 -4.69
C LEU A 19 -16.94 19.90 -6.11
N LYS A 20 -16.70 20.90 -6.98
CA LYS A 20 -16.17 20.66 -8.34
C LYS A 20 -14.75 20.11 -8.27
N ASP A 21 -13.90 20.64 -7.42
CA ASP A 21 -12.52 20.15 -7.21
C ASP A 21 -12.50 18.71 -6.67
N THR A 22 -13.38 18.38 -5.73
CA THR A 22 -13.54 17.04 -5.19
C THR A 22 -14.01 16.04 -6.26
N ARG A 23 -14.95 16.43 -7.13
CA ARG A 23 -15.42 15.59 -8.25
C ARG A 23 -14.30 15.35 -9.27
N LYS A 24 -13.55 16.39 -9.61
CA LYS A 24 -12.42 16.29 -10.54
C LYS A 24 -11.34 15.35 -10.00
N LYS A 25 -10.92 15.54 -8.75
CA LYS A 25 -9.94 14.67 -8.08
C LYS A 25 -10.40 13.21 -8.06
N ARG A 26 -11.66 12.96 -7.73
CA ARG A 26 -12.24 11.60 -7.74
C ARG A 26 -12.24 10.99 -9.14
N PHE A 27 -12.56 11.77 -10.16
CA PHE A 27 -12.54 11.30 -11.56
C PHE A 27 -11.11 10.96 -12.01
N GLU A 28 -10.14 11.82 -11.71
CA GLU A 28 -8.72 11.60 -12.02
C GLU A 28 -8.17 10.37 -11.30
N MET A 29 -8.51 10.19 -10.03
CA MET A 29 -8.14 9.02 -9.23
C MET A 29 -8.71 7.73 -9.82
N ASN A 30 -9.99 7.71 -10.19
CA ASN A 30 -10.63 6.56 -10.83
C ASN A 30 -9.99 6.23 -12.19
N ARG A 31 -9.62 7.25 -12.96
CA ARG A 31 -8.91 7.07 -14.25
C ARG A 31 -7.52 6.49 -14.05
N CYS A 32 -6.78 6.98 -13.06
CA CYS A 32 -5.47 6.46 -12.69
C CYS A 32 -5.56 5.00 -12.25
N HIS A 33 -6.48 4.69 -11.34
CA HIS A 33 -6.72 3.33 -10.87
C HIS A 33 -7.05 2.35 -12.00
N LYS A 34 -7.96 2.72 -12.91
CA LYS A 34 -8.28 1.90 -14.09
C LYS A 34 -7.07 1.65 -14.99
N LYS A 35 -6.24 2.69 -15.20
CA LYS A 35 -5.02 2.57 -16.01
C LYS A 35 -4.02 1.62 -15.35
N LEU A 36 -3.75 1.81 -14.05
CA LEU A 36 -2.82 0.96 -13.29
C LEU A 36 -3.30 -0.49 -13.25
N ARG A 37 -4.58 -0.73 -12.95
CA ARG A 37 -5.17 -2.06 -12.97
C ARG A 37 -4.97 -2.75 -14.32
N ARG A 38 -5.24 -2.06 -15.43
CA ARG A 38 -5.02 -2.63 -16.78
C ARG A 38 -3.56 -2.99 -17.02
N LEU A 39 -2.61 -2.11 -16.65
CA LEU A 39 -1.19 -2.35 -16.86
C LEU A 39 -0.65 -3.49 -15.98
N VAL A 40 -1.07 -3.55 -14.71
CA VAL A 40 -0.71 -4.66 -13.82
C VAL A 40 -1.30 -5.97 -14.33
N GLY A 41 -2.57 -5.99 -14.75
CA GLY A 41 -3.19 -7.18 -15.33
C GLY A 41 -2.46 -7.67 -16.57
N GLN A 42 -2.08 -6.76 -17.46
CA GLN A 42 -1.29 -7.09 -18.64
C GLN A 42 0.08 -7.68 -18.27
N ALA A 43 0.77 -7.11 -17.27
CA ALA A 43 2.05 -7.65 -16.82
C ALA A 43 1.89 -9.05 -16.19
N ILE A 44 0.84 -9.27 -15.39
CA ILE A 44 0.54 -10.59 -14.82
C ILE A 44 0.35 -11.63 -15.93
N GLU A 45 -0.40 -11.29 -16.97
CA GLU A 45 -0.66 -12.16 -18.12
C GLU A 45 0.60 -12.40 -18.96
N ASP A 46 1.30 -11.31 -19.36
CA ASP A 46 2.49 -11.37 -20.23
C ASP A 46 3.64 -12.19 -19.60
N PHE A 47 3.76 -12.17 -18.29
CA PHE A 47 4.86 -12.83 -17.56
C PHE A 47 4.41 -14.07 -16.75
N GLY A 48 3.16 -14.48 -16.82
CA GLY A 48 2.65 -15.62 -16.06
C GLY A 48 2.89 -15.48 -14.55
N MET A 49 2.59 -14.30 -13.98
CA MET A 49 2.96 -13.99 -12.60
C MET A 49 2.01 -14.57 -11.55
N LEU A 50 0.82 -15.00 -11.95
CA LEU A 50 -0.19 -15.60 -11.08
C LEU A 50 -0.80 -16.81 -11.75
N GLU A 51 -0.95 -17.89 -10.98
CA GLU A 51 -1.61 -19.12 -11.39
C GLU A 51 -2.80 -19.42 -10.49
N GLN A 52 -3.62 -20.39 -10.91
CA GLN A 52 -4.79 -20.83 -10.13
C GLN A 52 -4.34 -21.42 -8.77
N ASN A 53 -4.95 -20.96 -7.69
CA ASN A 53 -4.69 -21.32 -6.30
C ASN A 53 -3.34 -20.87 -5.74
N ASP A 54 -2.67 -19.90 -6.38
CA ASP A 54 -1.50 -19.27 -5.78
C ASP A 54 -1.82 -18.58 -4.46
N LYS A 55 -0.85 -18.53 -3.57
CA LYS A 55 -0.87 -17.62 -2.42
C LYS A 55 0.09 -16.47 -2.63
N VAL A 56 -0.44 -15.27 -2.75
CA VAL A 56 0.32 -14.04 -3.04
C VAL A 56 0.59 -13.27 -1.77
N MET A 57 1.86 -13.10 -1.43
CA MET A 57 2.29 -12.27 -0.32
C MET A 57 2.63 -10.85 -0.78
N VAL A 58 1.91 -9.84 -0.31
CA VAL A 58 2.19 -8.43 -0.59
C VAL A 58 2.93 -7.79 0.55
N CYS A 59 4.19 -7.40 0.31
CA CYS A 59 5.01 -6.74 1.31
C CYS A 59 4.67 -5.25 1.42
N LEU A 60 4.08 -4.84 2.55
CA LEU A 60 3.71 -3.46 2.82
C LEU A 60 4.83 -2.73 3.56
N SER A 61 5.33 -1.67 2.95
CA SER A 61 6.36 -0.80 3.54
C SER A 61 5.78 0.45 4.23
N GLY A 62 4.45 0.62 4.22
CA GLY A 62 3.78 1.86 4.64
C GLY A 62 3.83 2.98 3.59
N GLY A 63 4.46 2.77 2.44
CA GLY A 63 4.51 3.74 1.33
C GLY A 63 3.32 3.60 0.38
N LYS A 64 2.96 4.70 -0.30
CA LYS A 64 1.83 4.78 -1.24
C LYS A 64 1.83 3.69 -2.31
N ASP A 65 3.00 3.28 -2.79
CA ASP A 65 3.12 2.32 -3.88
C ASP A 65 2.71 0.91 -3.44
N SER A 66 3.10 0.50 -2.21
CA SER A 66 2.71 -0.78 -1.63
C SER A 66 1.21 -0.86 -1.33
N TYR A 67 0.60 0.21 -0.84
CA TYR A 67 -0.85 0.30 -0.69
C TYR A 67 -1.59 0.24 -2.03
N THR A 68 -1.07 0.95 -3.05
CA THR A 68 -1.65 0.91 -4.40
C THR A 68 -1.60 -0.49 -5.00
N LEU A 69 -0.47 -1.20 -4.83
CA LEU A 69 -0.35 -2.58 -5.29
C LEU A 69 -1.35 -3.50 -4.59
N LEU A 70 -1.48 -3.39 -3.26
CA LEU A 70 -2.46 -4.16 -2.50
C LEU A 70 -3.88 -3.92 -3.01
N ASP A 71 -4.30 -2.66 -3.17
CA ASP A 71 -5.63 -2.30 -3.67
C ASP A 71 -5.92 -2.89 -5.06
N ILE A 72 -4.95 -2.86 -5.97
CA ILE A 72 -5.07 -3.47 -7.29
C ILE A 72 -5.19 -4.99 -7.20
N LEU A 73 -4.38 -5.66 -6.38
CA LEU A 73 -4.44 -7.12 -6.22
C LEU A 73 -5.74 -7.57 -5.54
N MET A 74 -6.24 -6.83 -4.55
CA MET A 74 -7.58 -7.06 -3.99
C MET A 74 -8.69 -6.92 -5.05
N SER A 75 -8.52 -5.98 -5.96
CA SER A 75 -9.46 -5.84 -7.09
C SER A 75 -9.37 -7.02 -8.05
N PHE A 76 -8.19 -7.58 -8.30
CA PHE A 76 -8.04 -8.80 -9.09
C PHE A 76 -8.62 -10.02 -8.38
N GLN A 77 -8.36 -10.22 -7.10
CA GLN A 77 -8.93 -11.31 -6.31
C GLN A 77 -10.46 -11.39 -6.45
N ARG A 78 -11.12 -10.24 -6.57
CA ARG A 78 -12.59 -10.17 -6.75
C ARG A 78 -13.08 -10.37 -8.18
N HIS A 79 -12.24 -10.17 -9.20
CA HIS A 79 -12.70 -10.04 -10.59
C HIS A 79 -11.85 -10.78 -11.61
N ALA A 80 -10.73 -11.37 -11.24
CA ALA A 80 -9.91 -12.15 -12.16
C ALA A 80 -10.58 -13.51 -12.48
N PRO A 81 -10.25 -14.11 -13.61
CA PRO A 81 -10.76 -15.43 -13.98
C PRO A 81 -10.10 -16.59 -13.21
N ILE A 82 -9.12 -16.30 -12.38
CA ILE A 82 -8.41 -17.26 -11.54
C ILE A 82 -8.63 -16.91 -10.06
N ASP A 83 -8.68 -17.93 -9.22
CA ASP A 83 -8.72 -17.77 -7.76
C ASP A 83 -7.30 -17.82 -7.21
N PHE A 84 -6.98 -16.91 -6.30
CA PHE A 84 -5.73 -16.88 -5.54
C PHE A 84 -5.95 -16.28 -4.16
N ASP A 85 -5.12 -16.70 -3.21
CA ASP A 85 -5.12 -16.13 -1.87
C ASP A 85 -4.21 -14.90 -1.80
N LEU A 86 -4.60 -13.90 -1.02
CA LEU A 86 -3.85 -12.67 -0.84
C LEU A 86 -3.59 -12.44 0.65
N VAL A 87 -2.32 -12.30 1.02
CA VAL A 87 -1.90 -11.95 2.37
C VAL A 87 -1.00 -10.72 2.35
N ALA A 88 -1.31 -9.73 3.18
CA ALA A 88 -0.49 -8.55 3.34
C ALA A 88 0.53 -8.79 4.46
N VAL A 89 1.81 -8.50 4.23
CA VAL A 89 2.85 -8.69 5.23
C VAL A 89 3.63 -7.41 5.45
N ASN A 90 3.75 -6.99 6.69
CA ASN A 90 4.61 -5.88 7.08
C ASN A 90 5.75 -6.39 7.96
N LEU A 91 6.95 -5.90 7.74
CA LEU A 91 8.08 -6.09 8.63
C LEU A 91 8.27 -4.82 9.46
N ASP A 92 7.86 -4.88 10.72
CA ASP A 92 8.20 -3.88 11.73
C ASP A 92 9.66 -4.08 12.16
N GLN A 93 10.49 -3.14 11.80
CA GLN A 93 11.94 -3.15 12.09
C GLN A 93 12.28 -2.53 13.43
N LYS A 94 11.27 -2.17 14.23
CA LYS A 94 11.40 -1.44 15.51
C LYS A 94 12.13 -0.10 15.32
N GLN A 95 11.84 0.57 14.22
CA GLN A 95 12.35 1.92 13.97
C GLN A 95 11.60 2.93 14.84
N PRO A 96 12.32 3.79 15.60
CA PRO A 96 11.69 4.81 16.44
C PRO A 96 10.73 5.72 15.65
N GLY A 97 9.52 5.91 16.17
CA GLY A 97 8.50 6.77 15.57
C GLY A 97 7.67 6.10 14.45
N PHE A 98 7.83 4.81 14.22
CA PHE A 98 6.94 4.09 13.31
C PHE A 98 5.55 3.90 13.96
N PRO A 99 4.45 4.27 13.28
CA PRO A 99 3.09 4.17 13.83
C PRO A 99 2.58 2.73 13.73
N GLU A 100 2.79 1.92 14.76
CA GLU A 100 2.49 0.48 14.78
C GLU A 100 1.00 0.16 14.56
N GLU A 101 0.08 1.06 14.99
CA GLU A 101 -1.37 0.80 14.94
C GLU A 101 -2.03 1.11 13.59
N VAL A 102 -1.41 1.96 12.76
CA VAL A 102 -2.05 2.50 11.55
C VAL A 102 -2.27 1.41 10.51
N LEU A 103 -1.27 0.59 10.25
CA LEU A 103 -1.32 -0.43 9.22
C LEU A 103 -2.25 -1.59 9.59
N PRO A 104 -2.17 -2.19 10.80
CA PRO A 104 -3.09 -3.25 11.20
C PRO A 104 -4.57 -2.81 11.13
N LYS A 105 -4.87 -1.62 11.62
CA LYS A 105 -6.23 -1.08 11.54
C LYS A 105 -6.71 -0.92 10.10
N TYR A 106 -5.87 -0.37 9.23
CA TYR A 106 -6.20 -0.25 7.81
C TYR A 106 -6.52 -1.61 7.18
N LEU A 107 -5.68 -2.62 7.43
CA LEU A 107 -5.86 -3.96 6.86
C LEU A 107 -7.12 -4.66 7.39
N GLN A 108 -7.42 -4.52 8.67
CA GLN A 108 -8.68 -4.98 9.27
C GLN A 108 -9.90 -4.32 8.61
N ASP A 109 -9.86 -3.00 8.43
CA ASP A 109 -10.94 -2.24 7.78
C ASP A 109 -11.12 -2.65 6.30
N GLN A 110 -10.07 -3.12 5.63
CA GLN A 110 -10.14 -3.64 4.26
C GLN A 110 -10.55 -5.12 4.19
N GLY A 111 -10.57 -5.85 5.30
CA GLY A 111 -10.87 -7.28 5.34
C GLY A 111 -9.83 -8.15 4.64
N VAL A 112 -8.57 -7.76 4.70
CA VAL A 112 -7.44 -8.49 4.12
C VAL A 112 -6.73 -9.28 5.20
N ASP A 113 -6.38 -10.53 4.93
CA ASP A 113 -5.52 -11.32 5.79
C ASP A 113 -4.13 -10.71 5.86
N PHE A 114 -3.56 -10.61 7.06
CA PHE A 114 -2.26 -9.97 7.21
C PHE A 114 -1.43 -10.53 8.36
N ASP A 115 -0.12 -10.44 8.21
CA ASP A 115 0.87 -10.72 9.23
C ASP A 115 1.78 -9.51 9.49
N ILE A 116 2.05 -9.22 10.76
CA ILE A 116 3.06 -8.25 11.18
C ILE A 116 4.24 -9.02 11.76
N ILE A 117 5.36 -9.00 11.07
CA ILE A 117 6.61 -9.60 11.52
C ILE A 117 7.37 -8.54 12.32
N GLU A 118 7.69 -8.84 13.57
CA GLU A 118 8.45 -7.96 14.44
C GLU A 118 9.89 -8.44 14.58
N GLU A 119 10.84 -7.66 14.06
CA GLU A 119 12.28 -7.99 14.13
C GLU A 119 13.10 -6.70 14.27
N ASP A 120 13.88 -6.57 15.33
CA ASP A 120 14.73 -5.40 15.54
C ASP A 120 15.92 -5.36 14.58
N THR A 121 15.62 -5.25 13.30
CA THR A 121 16.64 -5.07 12.26
C THR A 121 17.25 -3.67 12.27
N PHE A 122 16.54 -2.67 12.82
CA PHE A 122 17.03 -1.31 12.92
C PHE A 122 18.29 -1.21 13.75
N SER A 123 18.31 -1.78 14.97
CA SER A 123 19.48 -1.81 15.83
C SER A 123 20.64 -2.56 15.21
N ILE A 124 20.37 -3.69 14.54
CA ILE A 124 21.39 -4.49 13.84
C ILE A 124 22.02 -3.66 12.70
N VAL A 125 21.20 -3.03 11.86
CA VAL A 125 21.66 -2.20 10.74
C VAL A 125 22.51 -1.05 11.26
N LYS A 126 22.06 -0.36 12.31
CA LYS A 126 22.79 0.75 12.91
C LYS A 126 24.15 0.33 13.44
N LYS A 127 24.23 -0.84 14.08
CA LYS A 127 25.46 -1.39 14.63
C LYS A 127 26.45 -1.84 13.56
N LEU A 128 25.97 -2.40 12.44
CA LEU A 128 26.80 -2.97 11.37
C LEU A 128 27.17 -1.94 10.30
N THR A 129 26.54 -0.76 10.28
CA THR A 129 26.86 0.26 9.29
C THR A 129 28.02 1.12 9.78
N PRO A 130 29.16 1.17 9.06
CA PRO A 130 30.27 2.04 9.39
C PRO A 130 29.87 3.51 9.37
N GLU A 131 30.51 4.33 10.20
CA GLU A 131 30.27 5.76 10.25
C GLU A 131 30.45 6.41 8.85
N GLY A 132 29.53 7.29 8.47
CA GLY A 132 29.52 7.94 7.16
C GLY A 132 29.06 7.08 5.98
N LYS A 133 28.65 5.83 6.20
CA LYS A 133 28.09 4.96 5.16
C LYS A 133 26.57 4.87 5.23
N THR A 134 25.95 4.51 4.10
CA THR A 134 24.50 4.35 4.04
C THR A 134 24.08 3.02 4.64
N THR A 135 22.93 2.98 5.31
CA THR A 135 22.34 1.79 5.94
C THR A 135 21.60 0.89 4.94
N CYS A 136 21.26 1.43 3.76
CA CYS A 136 20.38 0.77 2.78
C CYS A 136 20.80 -0.64 2.36
N PRO A 137 22.09 -0.94 2.05
CA PRO A 137 22.47 -2.27 1.61
C PRO A 137 22.24 -3.36 2.66
N ILE A 138 22.59 -3.08 3.92
CA ILE A 138 22.41 -4.01 5.03
C ILE A 138 20.94 -4.18 5.35
N CYS A 139 20.21 -3.06 5.46
CA CYS A 139 18.78 -3.06 5.70
C CYS A 139 18.01 -3.88 4.64
N SER A 140 18.27 -3.65 3.36
CA SER A 140 17.58 -4.37 2.29
C SER A 140 17.87 -5.86 2.27
N ARG A 141 19.10 -6.26 2.62
CA ARG A 141 19.49 -7.69 2.71
C ARG A 141 18.75 -8.38 3.85
N LEU A 142 18.72 -7.80 5.04
CA LEU A 142 18.04 -8.36 6.21
C LEU A 142 16.53 -8.47 5.96
N ARG A 143 15.91 -7.39 5.49
CA ARG A 143 14.47 -7.38 5.16
C ARG A 143 14.11 -8.47 4.16
N ARG A 144 14.89 -8.62 3.09
CA ARG A 144 14.63 -9.63 2.06
C ARG A 144 14.73 -11.04 2.63
N GLY A 145 15.75 -11.32 3.46
CA GLY A 145 15.91 -12.63 4.09
C GLY A 145 14.71 -12.99 4.97
N ILE A 146 14.27 -12.07 5.82
CA ILE A 146 13.12 -12.26 6.71
C ILE A 146 11.84 -12.48 5.91
N LEU A 147 11.57 -11.62 4.93
CA LEU A 147 10.36 -11.71 4.13
C LEU A 147 10.31 -13.00 3.27
N TYR A 148 11.42 -13.44 2.69
CA TYR A 148 11.47 -14.70 1.95
C TYR A 148 11.29 -15.91 2.85
N SER A 149 11.90 -15.92 4.04
CA SER A 149 11.69 -16.99 5.02
C SER A 149 10.23 -17.06 5.45
N HIS A 150 9.57 -15.90 5.62
CA HIS A 150 8.16 -15.85 5.95
C HIS A 150 7.28 -16.35 4.79
N ALA A 151 7.55 -15.93 3.55
CA ALA A 151 6.84 -16.41 2.36
C ALA A 151 6.89 -17.95 2.28
N GLN A 152 8.08 -18.54 2.44
CA GLN A 152 8.22 -20.01 2.47
C GLN A 152 7.41 -20.66 3.61
N LYS A 153 7.39 -20.04 4.79
CA LYS A 153 6.66 -20.56 5.94
C LYS A 153 5.15 -20.59 5.72
N ILE A 154 4.60 -19.58 5.05
CA ILE A 154 3.16 -19.48 4.77
C ILE A 154 2.75 -20.13 3.44
N GLY A 155 3.71 -20.62 2.64
CA GLY A 155 3.47 -21.24 1.35
C GLY A 155 3.09 -20.25 0.25
N ALA A 156 3.66 -19.04 0.28
CA ALA A 156 3.46 -18.01 -0.74
C ALA A 156 4.60 -18.00 -1.76
#